data_01f1c518f79cc3826d5d41be1eccdde8
#
_entry.id   01f1c518f79cc3826d5d41be1eccdde8
#
_cell.length_a   1.000
_cell.length_b   1.000
_cell.length_c   1.000
_cell.angle_alpha   90.00
_cell.angle_beta   90.00
_cell.angle_gamma   90.00
#
_symmetry.space_group_name_H-M   'P 1'
#
loop_
_entity.id
_entity.type
_entity.pdbx_description
1 polymer ?
#
loop_
_entity_poly.entity_id
_entity_poly.type
_entity_poly.pdbx_seq_one_letter_code
_entity_poly.pdbx_strand_id
1 'polypeptide(L)'
;MKHLAQNVTKYVRVFITMVLTLVIFVPRSPVQASLQNLYPVSLIKSPSMSLSTQTNLSTRLGAFQQARLIASAAAPLDEFGWSVAISGNSAVVGVRNADPDLGSGPIFNAGAAYVYVRSGTTWIEEARLTAKDAKSGDTFGVSVAIDGNTIVVGATGCDVNNQTDAGAAYVFSRAGITWNQTGKLTSESSLKDNNFGSSVGIDGNTIVVGADGEDIGGILVDGGVAYVFILRQGEWSQKSRLIALDPGLWDYFGTSVAISGNRIVVGATQSSFVGVSGSGKAYIFEGSGNNWSQIAKLTPEEKRNGDYFGSAVAISGTTIVVGAPFNDPDLGNGRITSAGASYVFTLHGGKWSQQAMLVADESASFDLLGHSVAVDGDRIVIGTSGAAQAGYSAAGAAYLFTRQAGIWTQQTRMTGDYVYEDDNFGQAVGISGDYVVIGANGMDPGLLLQAGEAFVFQLGLVPLPETGFSPGKLTRLAVQPISKTYQALGDLWLEIPGLGVESPIIGVPQANDGWDVSWLWEQIGYLEGTAFPTWSGNSGLVGHAYLPDGEPGPFASLQQIRNADFVIIHAWGQKYTYQVRSISHVNPSRLDVLNHEDKSWLTLITCDGYNSITEQFQRRLVVRAIFVGIE
;
A
#
# COMPACT_ATOMS: atom_id res chain seq x y z
N MET A 1 18.01 -15.23 -36.95
CA MET A 1 18.40 -14.40 -35.82
C MET A 1 19.22 -13.16 -36.18
N LYS A 2 18.93 -12.45 -37.26
CA LYS A 2 19.59 -11.16 -37.63
C LYS A 2 18.61 -10.10 -38.16
N HIS A 3 17.30 -10.34 -38.10
CA HIS A 3 16.26 -9.41 -38.57
C HIS A 3 15.32 -8.87 -37.50
N LEU A 4 15.38 -9.34 -36.23
CA LEU A 4 14.56 -8.79 -35.14
C LEU A 4 15.24 -7.68 -34.32
N ALA A 5 16.53 -7.51 -34.43
CA ALA A 5 17.27 -6.49 -33.66
C ALA A 5 17.26 -5.07 -34.27
N GLN A 6 16.71 -4.87 -35.48
CA GLN A 6 16.73 -3.56 -36.17
C GLN A 6 15.45 -2.73 -36.01
N ASN A 7 14.38 -3.27 -35.49
CA ASN A 7 13.11 -2.52 -35.37
C ASN A 7 12.88 -1.86 -34.00
N VAL A 8 13.57 -2.30 -32.94
CA VAL A 8 13.41 -1.71 -31.60
C VAL A 8 14.17 -0.38 -31.44
N THR A 9 15.24 -0.19 -32.20
CA THR A 9 16.09 1.04 -32.13
C THR A 9 15.47 2.25 -32.84
N LYS A 10 14.43 2.08 -33.62
CA LYS A 10 13.86 3.16 -34.45
C LYS A 10 12.75 3.95 -33.73
N TYR A 11 12.13 3.39 -32.69
CA TYR A 11 11.06 4.05 -31.93
C TYR A 11 11.55 4.81 -30.68
N VAL A 12 12.73 4.51 -30.17
CA VAL A 12 13.33 5.21 -29.02
C VAL A 12 14.01 6.55 -29.42
N ARG A 13 14.32 6.78 -30.69
CA ARG A 13 14.99 8.04 -31.14
C ARG A 13 14.03 9.16 -31.55
N VAL A 14 12.74 8.96 -31.63
CA VAL A 14 11.78 10.00 -32.04
C VAL A 14 11.19 10.76 -30.84
N PHE A 15 11.35 10.28 -29.61
CA PHE A 15 10.78 10.92 -28.41
C PHE A 15 11.71 11.89 -27.67
N ILE A 16 12.98 11.99 -28.05
CA ILE A 16 14.00 12.84 -27.36
C ILE A 16 14.25 14.20 -28.04
N THR A 17 13.66 14.48 -29.19
CA THR A 17 14.03 15.69 -29.96
C THR A 17 12.95 16.79 -29.99
N MET A 18 11.90 16.71 -29.14
CA MET A 18 10.81 17.69 -29.20
C MET A 18 10.51 18.47 -27.89
N VAL A 19 11.44 18.52 -26.96
CA VAL A 19 11.30 19.35 -25.74
C VAL A 19 12.57 20.20 -25.54
N LEU A 20 12.91 21.03 -26.49
CA LEU A 20 13.84 22.14 -26.27
C LEU A 20 13.55 23.22 -27.31
N THR A 21 12.74 24.19 -26.95
CA THR A 21 12.82 25.61 -27.32
C THR A 21 11.47 26.29 -27.08
N LEU A 22 11.31 26.99 -26.00
CA LEU A 22 10.68 28.32 -25.97
C LEU A 22 10.93 29.01 -24.62
N VAL A 23 11.98 29.80 -24.60
CA VAL A 23 12.18 30.84 -23.59
C VAL A 23 11.48 32.08 -24.10
N ILE A 24 10.47 32.58 -23.40
CA ILE A 24 9.93 33.94 -23.64
C ILE A 24 10.10 34.76 -22.36
N PHE A 25 10.89 35.82 -22.53
CA PHE A 25 11.06 36.94 -21.60
C PHE A 25 9.74 37.72 -21.41
N VAL A 26 9.39 38.08 -20.19
CA VAL A 26 8.46 39.17 -19.89
C VAL A 26 9.07 40.05 -18.79
N PRO A 27 9.04 41.37 -18.91
CA PRO A 27 9.83 42.30 -18.08
C PRO A 27 9.13 42.66 -16.78
N ARG A 28 9.96 42.99 -15.78
CA ARG A 28 9.58 43.61 -14.52
C ARG A 28 9.15 45.07 -14.69
N SER A 29 8.12 45.49 -13.95
CA SER A 29 7.94 46.87 -13.56
C SER A 29 7.38 46.96 -12.14
N PRO A 30 7.81 47.96 -11.36
CA PRO A 30 7.51 48.07 -9.94
C PRO A 30 6.32 49.00 -9.68
N VAL A 31 5.54 48.73 -8.65
CA VAL A 31 4.69 49.74 -8.00
C VAL A 31 4.85 49.64 -6.49
N GLN A 32 5.25 50.76 -5.95
CA GLN A 32 5.47 51.04 -4.54
C GLN A 32 4.29 51.89 -4.01
N ALA A 33 4.06 51.82 -2.71
CA ALA A 33 3.26 52.72 -1.86
C ALA A 33 1.73 52.45 -1.85
N SER A 34 1.01 52.58 -0.73
CA SER A 34 1.20 53.28 0.54
C SER A 34 0.12 52.86 1.54
N LEU A 35 0.50 52.70 2.77
CA LEU A 35 -0.06 53.13 4.07
C LEU A 35 -1.56 53.42 4.25
N GLN A 36 -2.05 52.85 5.36
CA GLN A 36 -2.98 53.38 6.36
C GLN A 36 -4.48 53.40 6.04
N ASN A 37 -5.24 52.59 6.82
CA ASN A 37 -6.20 53.20 7.75
C ASN A 37 -6.78 52.15 8.71
N LEU A 38 -6.76 52.53 9.95
CA LEU A 38 -7.42 52.02 11.15
C LEU A 38 -8.94 51.86 10.96
N TYR A 39 -9.55 50.81 11.56
CA TYR A 39 -10.85 50.87 12.21
C TYR A 39 -11.12 49.60 13.04
N PRO A 40 -12.11 49.56 13.94
CA PRO A 40 -11.91 49.16 15.32
C PRO A 40 -12.43 47.74 15.64
N VAL A 41 -11.86 47.18 16.71
CA VAL A 41 -12.29 45.94 17.36
C VAL A 41 -13.74 46.06 17.85
N SER A 42 -14.65 45.24 17.32
CA SER A 42 -15.94 44.97 17.95
C SER A 42 -15.92 43.54 18.53
N LEU A 43 -16.02 43.49 19.86
CA LEU A 43 -16.24 42.29 20.64
C LEU A 43 -17.55 41.61 20.22
N ILE A 44 -17.48 40.43 19.56
CA ILE A 44 -18.62 39.54 19.39
C ILE A 44 -18.51 38.47 20.45
N LYS A 45 -19.49 38.44 21.36
CA LYS A 45 -19.70 37.40 22.36
C LYS A 45 -19.91 36.07 21.66
N SER A 46 -19.09 35.07 22.02
CA SER A 46 -19.30 33.67 21.68
C SER A 46 -20.58 33.12 22.32
N PRO A 47 -21.42 32.39 21.59
CA PRO A 47 -22.50 31.62 22.21
C PRO A 47 -21.91 30.40 22.94
N SER A 48 -22.33 30.24 24.19
CA SER A 48 -22.06 29.06 25.00
C SER A 48 -22.65 27.82 24.32
N MET A 49 -21.81 26.96 23.74
CA MET A 49 -22.20 25.65 23.30
C MET A 49 -22.04 24.65 24.47
N SER A 50 -23.13 23.99 24.80
CA SER A 50 -23.18 22.94 25.81
C SER A 50 -22.30 21.78 25.42
N LEU A 51 -21.35 21.40 26.30
CA LEU A 51 -20.58 20.16 26.21
C LEU A 51 -21.53 18.95 26.37
N SER A 52 -21.77 18.23 25.31
CA SER A 52 -22.06 16.80 25.34
C SER A 52 -21.73 16.17 24.00
N THR A 53 -20.47 15.90 23.76
CA THR A 53 -20.03 14.88 22.80
C THR A 53 -18.83 14.18 23.42
N GLN A 54 -19.06 12.95 23.89
CA GLN A 54 -17.98 12.00 24.06
C GLN A 54 -17.34 11.80 22.67
N THR A 55 -16.25 12.51 22.41
CA THR A 55 -15.38 12.19 21.30
C THR A 55 -14.70 10.87 21.61
N ASN A 56 -15.18 9.80 20.99
CA ASN A 56 -14.45 8.56 20.91
C ASN A 56 -13.07 8.89 20.33
N LEU A 57 -12.02 8.73 21.14
CA LEU A 57 -10.66 8.67 20.64
C LEU A 57 -10.66 7.61 19.54
N SER A 58 -10.53 8.01 18.29
CA SER A 58 -10.27 7.12 17.18
C SER A 58 -8.84 6.61 17.37
N THR A 59 -8.71 5.45 18.03
CA THR A 59 -7.45 4.72 18.09
C THR A 59 -7.09 4.36 16.65
N ARG A 60 -6.06 5.00 16.12
CA ARG A 60 -5.58 4.74 14.76
C ARG A 60 -5.01 3.34 14.71
N LEU A 61 -5.37 2.57 13.66
CA LEU A 61 -4.86 1.23 13.45
C LEU A 61 -3.47 1.34 12.78
N GLY A 62 -2.46 0.78 13.40
CA GLY A 62 -1.11 0.65 12.85
C GLY A 62 -0.92 -0.68 12.14
N ALA A 63 0.15 -0.79 11.36
CA ALA A 63 0.62 -2.03 10.75
C ALA A 63 2.08 -2.24 11.14
N PHE A 64 2.38 -3.40 11.73
CA PHE A 64 3.71 -3.75 12.26
C PHE A 64 4.27 -4.89 11.44
N GLN A 65 5.42 -4.69 10.81
CA GLN A 65 6.09 -5.74 10.07
C GLN A 65 6.45 -6.90 11.03
N GLN A 66 5.92 -8.08 10.74
CA GLN A 66 6.15 -9.30 11.53
C GLN A 66 7.18 -10.19 10.90
N ALA A 67 7.20 -10.24 9.57
CA ALA A 67 8.12 -11.11 8.84
C ALA A 67 8.47 -10.54 7.47
N ARG A 68 9.63 -10.93 7.02
CA ARG A 68 10.10 -10.85 5.65
C ARG A 68 10.20 -12.28 5.12
N LEU A 69 9.49 -12.56 4.04
CA LEU A 69 9.43 -13.88 3.43
C LEU A 69 10.33 -13.89 2.20
N ILE A 70 11.20 -14.89 2.14
CA ILE A 70 12.15 -15.11 1.03
C ILE A 70 12.06 -16.59 0.67
N ALA A 71 12.03 -16.89 -0.62
CA ALA A 71 12.04 -18.27 -1.07
C ALA A 71 13.31 -19.02 -0.62
N SER A 72 13.17 -20.22 -0.08
CA SER A 72 14.33 -21.07 0.29
C SER A 72 15.23 -21.44 -0.89
N ALA A 73 14.67 -21.39 -2.12
CA ALA A 73 15.37 -21.62 -3.37
C ALA A 73 15.29 -20.38 -4.29
N ALA A 74 15.51 -19.18 -3.74
CA ALA A 74 15.52 -17.94 -4.51
C ALA A 74 16.65 -17.93 -5.54
N ALA A 75 16.32 -17.51 -6.76
CA ALA A 75 17.29 -17.29 -7.84
C ALA A 75 17.05 -15.92 -8.49
N PRO A 76 18.05 -15.33 -9.18
CA PRO A 76 17.89 -14.07 -9.87
C PRO A 76 16.74 -14.13 -10.89
N LEU A 77 15.93 -13.06 -10.93
CA LEU A 77 14.78 -12.88 -11.84
C LEU A 77 13.58 -13.80 -11.57
N ASP A 78 13.53 -14.47 -10.43
CA ASP A 78 12.41 -15.34 -10.04
C ASP A 78 11.12 -14.56 -9.80
N GLU A 79 11.23 -13.30 -9.33
CA GLU A 79 10.11 -12.40 -9.01
C GLU A 79 9.18 -12.96 -7.90
N PHE A 80 9.74 -13.46 -6.81
CA PHE A 80 8.96 -13.84 -5.62
C PHE A 80 8.14 -12.67 -5.10
N GLY A 81 6.85 -12.87 -4.79
CA GLY A 81 5.94 -11.80 -4.42
C GLY A 81 5.15 -11.20 -5.59
N TRP A 82 5.25 -11.81 -6.79
CA TRP A 82 4.43 -11.42 -7.94
C TRP A 82 2.93 -11.50 -7.62
N SER A 83 2.51 -12.54 -6.94
CA SER A 83 1.15 -12.71 -6.43
C SER A 83 1.19 -13.19 -4.98
N VAL A 84 0.22 -12.77 -4.17
CA VAL A 84 0.11 -13.19 -2.77
C VAL A 84 -1.34 -13.45 -2.39
N ALA A 85 -1.55 -14.38 -1.46
CA ALA A 85 -2.84 -14.62 -0.83
C ALA A 85 -2.64 -15.07 0.62
N ILE A 86 -3.61 -14.79 1.49
CA ILE A 86 -3.58 -15.18 2.90
C ILE A 86 -4.94 -15.65 3.36
N SER A 87 -4.97 -16.73 4.15
CA SER A 87 -6.16 -17.23 4.85
C SER A 87 -5.75 -17.69 6.26
N GLY A 88 -6.21 -16.95 7.27
CA GLY A 88 -5.88 -17.19 8.66
C GLY A 88 -4.37 -17.18 8.93
N ASN A 89 -3.80 -18.35 9.23
CA ASN A 89 -2.39 -18.52 9.55
C ASN A 89 -1.52 -18.97 8.35
N SER A 90 -2.07 -19.05 7.16
CA SER A 90 -1.37 -19.53 5.97
C SER A 90 -1.31 -18.45 4.91
N ALA A 91 -0.12 -18.17 4.39
CA ALA A 91 0.13 -17.26 3.27
C ALA A 91 0.73 -18.03 2.10
N VAL A 92 0.35 -17.65 0.89
CA VAL A 92 0.90 -18.20 -0.36
C VAL A 92 1.51 -17.06 -1.16
N VAL A 93 2.70 -17.31 -1.70
CA VAL A 93 3.44 -16.35 -2.52
C VAL A 93 3.80 -17.00 -3.85
N GLY A 94 3.37 -16.41 -4.95
CA GLY A 94 3.67 -16.86 -6.30
C GLY A 94 5.02 -16.34 -6.79
N VAL A 95 5.68 -17.16 -7.61
CA VAL A 95 7.03 -16.94 -8.17
C VAL A 95 7.01 -17.39 -9.63
N ARG A 96 6.48 -16.56 -10.49
CA ARG A 96 6.11 -16.93 -11.87
C ARG A 96 7.28 -17.35 -12.77
N ASN A 97 8.48 -16.82 -12.50
CA ASN A 97 9.67 -17.07 -13.31
C ASN A 97 10.64 -18.09 -12.68
N ALA A 98 10.24 -18.73 -11.56
CA ALA A 98 11.10 -19.73 -10.93
C ALA A 98 11.40 -20.90 -11.87
N ASP A 99 12.60 -21.45 -11.72
CA ASP A 99 13.13 -22.59 -12.50
C ASP A 99 13.15 -23.86 -11.62
N PRO A 100 12.01 -24.53 -11.37
CA PRO A 100 12.01 -25.75 -10.55
C PRO A 100 12.75 -26.90 -11.22
N ASP A 101 13.52 -27.67 -10.42
CA ASP A 101 14.10 -28.93 -10.84
C ASP A 101 13.25 -30.09 -10.29
N LEU A 102 12.64 -30.85 -11.18
CA LEU A 102 11.85 -32.06 -10.85
C LEU A 102 12.66 -33.37 -11.05
N GLY A 103 14.00 -33.26 -11.02
CA GLY A 103 14.91 -34.41 -11.12
C GLY A 103 15.54 -34.59 -12.50
N SER A 104 15.28 -33.70 -13.46
CA SER A 104 15.83 -33.73 -14.82
C SER A 104 16.59 -32.46 -15.19
N GLY A 105 16.86 -31.59 -14.22
CA GLY A 105 17.42 -30.26 -14.39
C GLY A 105 16.36 -29.16 -14.33
N PRO A 106 16.79 -27.87 -14.28
CA PRO A 106 15.89 -26.72 -14.14
C PRO A 106 14.96 -26.59 -15.35
N ILE A 107 13.68 -26.31 -15.07
CA ILE A 107 12.65 -26.07 -16.08
C ILE A 107 12.40 -24.55 -16.12
N PHE A 108 12.95 -23.88 -17.14
CA PHE A 108 12.99 -22.42 -17.23
C PHE A 108 11.61 -21.78 -17.21
N ASN A 109 11.40 -20.81 -16.31
CA ASN A 109 10.16 -20.04 -16.14
C ASN A 109 8.92 -20.95 -16.01
N ALA A 110 9.08 -22.14 -15.47
CA ALA A 110 7.92 -23.00 -15.19
C ALA A 110 7.11 -22.49 -14.01
N GLY A 111 7.75 -21.74 -13.11
CA GLY A 111 7.16 -21.12 -11.97
C GLY A 111 7.02 -22.01 -10.74
N ALA A 112 6.79 -21.38 -9.61
CA ALA A 112 6.55 -22.01 -8.31
C ALA A 112 5.59 -21.15 -7.45
N ALA A 113 5.09 -21.74 -6.35
CA ALA A 113 4.46 -20.99 -5.27
C ALA A 113 4.96 -21.52 -3.92
N TYR A 114 5.10 -20.63 -2.95
CA TYR A 114 5.60 -20.98 -1.62
C TYR A 114 4.51 -20.76 -0.59
N VAL A 115 4.39 -21.69 0.34
CA VAL A 115 3.42 -21.64 1.43
C VAL A 115 4.16 -21.37 2.72
N TYR A 116 3.73 -20.32 3.42
CA TYR A 116 4.21 -19.97 4.75
C TYR A 116 3.11 -20.15 5.77
N VAL A 117 3.46 -20.66 6.94
CA VAL A 117 2.53 -20.87 8.04
C VAL A 117 3.03 -20.16 9.28
N ARG A 118 2.11 -19.47 9.94
CA ARG A 118 2.39 -18.74 11.18
C ARG A 118 2.35 -19.66 12.39
N SER A 119 3.42 -19.64 13.18
CA SER A 119 3.53 -20.28 14.50
C SER A 119 3.92 -19.24 15.55
N GLY A 120 2.98 -18.82 16.37
CA GLY A 120 3.16 -17.67 17.26
C GLY A 120 3.34 -16.37 16.49
N THR A 121 4.49 -15.74 16.63
CA THR A 121 4.88 -14.52 15.91
C THR A 121 5.75 -14.79 14.68
N THR A 122 6.15 -16.03 14.44
CA THR A 122 7.06 -16.41 13.34
C THR A 122 6.29 -16.97 12.17
N TRP A 123 6.74 -16.66 10.95
CA TRP A 123 6.27 -17.26 9.70
C TRP A 123 7.35 -18.21 9.17
N ILE A 124 6.96 -19.43 8.87
CA ILE A 124 7.87 -20.51 8.47
C ILE A 124 7.43 -21.05 7.12
N GLU A 125 8.34 -21.21 6.18
CA GLU A 125 8.08 -21.89 4.91
C GLU A 125 7.71 -23.34 5.19
N GLU A 126 6.50 -23.73 4.79
CA GLU A 126 5.98 -25.09 4.98
C GLU A 126 6.12 -25.93 3.71
N ALA A 127 5.98 -25.30 2.52
CA ALA A 127 6.03 -26.03 1.26
C ALA A 127 6.41 -25.12 0.09
N ARG A 128 7.10 -25.72 -0.91
CA ARG A 128 7.21 -25.23 -2.27
C ARG A 128 6.28 -26.04 -3.15
N LEU A 129 5.38 -25.37 -3.87
CA LEU A 129 4.43 -25.97 -4.80
C LEU A 129 4.91 -25.80 -6.24
N THR A 130 4.82 -26.86 -7.02
CA THR A 130 5.10 -26.86 -8.46
C THR A 130 4.08 -27.73 -9.17
N ALA A 131 3.79 -27.47 -10.43
CA ALA A 131 2.96 -28.35 -11.22
C ALA A 131 3.70 -29.67 -11.47
N LYS A 132 3.01 -30.84 -11.31
CA LYS A 132 3.61 -32.16 -11.57
C LYS A 132 3.99 -32.38 -13.04
N ASP A 133 3.34 -31.66 -13.93
CA ASP A 133 3.52 -31.67 -15.38
C ASP A 133 4.15 -30.37 -15.90
N ALA A 134 4.91 -29.66 -15.04
CA ALA A 134 5.57 -28.39 -15.34
C ALA A 134 6.42 -28.47 -16.62
N LYS A 135 6.29 -27.42 -17.44
CA LYS A 135 7.09 -27.19 -18.63
C LYS A 135 7.67 -25.79 -18.65
N SER A 136 8.69 -25.60 -19.49
CA SER A 136 9.29 -24.29 -19.66
C SER A 136 8.27 -23.28 -20.16
N GLY A 137 8.19 -22.14 -19.47
CA GLY A 137 7.30 -21.04 -19.80
C GLY A 137 5.89 -21.15 -19.24
N ASP A 138 5.57 -22.16 -18.43
CA ASP A 138 4.21 -22.34 -17.87
C ASP A 138 3.78 -21.19 -16.95
N THR A 139 4.72 -20.45 -16.35
CA THR A 139 4.49 -19.29 -15.45
C THR A 139 3.58 -19.61 -14.26
N PHE A 140 3.68 -20.83 -13.69
CA PHE A 140 2.95 -21.22 -12.49
C PHE A 140 3.25 -20.27 -11.32
N GLY A 141 2.22 -19.77 -10.67
CA GLY A 141 2.37 -18.73 -9.63
C GLY A 141 2.08 -17.30 -10.12
N VAL A 142 1.65 -17.13 -11.38
CA VAL A 142 1.21 -15.82 -11.89
C VAL A 142 0.03 -15.28 -11.10
N SER A 143 -0.83 -16.15 -10.61
CA SER A 143 -1.93 -15.84 -9.69
C SER A 143 -2.06 -16.91 -8.62
N VAL A 144 -2.41 -16.53 -7.39
CA VAL A 144 -2.63 -17.45 -6.27
C VAL A 144 -3.87 -17.05 -5.46
N ALA A 145 -4.57 -18.07 -4.95
CA ALA A 145 -5.65 -17.88 -3.99
C ALA A 145 -5.62 -19.01 -2.95
N ILE A 146 -6.03 -18.73 -1.72
CA ILE A 146 -6.10 -19.70 -0.64
C ILE A 146 -7.39 -19.52 0.15
N ASP A 147 -8.05 -20.64 0.46
CA ASP A 147 -9.11 -20.70 1.46
C ASP A 147 -8.90 -21.93 2.34
N GLY A 148 -8.55 -21.69 3.60
CA GLY A 148 -8.24 -22.71 4.59
C GLY A 148 -7.15 -23.68 4.12
N ASN A 149 -7.56 -24.89 3.77
CA ASN A 149 -6.67 -25.98 3.36
C ASN A 149 -6.63 -26.21 1.84
N THR A 150 -7.11 -25.26 1.04
CA THR A 150 -7.11 -25.37 -0.42
C THR A 150 -6.41 -24.15 -1.03
N ILE A 151 -5.44 -24.41 -1.91
CA ILE A 151 -4.72 -23.40 -2.69
C ILE A 151 -5.02 -23.61 -4.16
N VAL A 152 -5.22 -22.50 -4.88
CA VAL A 152 -5.33 -22.47 -6.35
C VAL A 152 -4.18 -21.64 -6.89
N VAL A 153 -3.51 -22.13 -7.91
CA VAL A 153 -2.38 -21.47 -8.55
C VAL A 153 -2.58 -21.43 -10.06
N GLY A 154 -2.56 -20.25 -10.65
CA GLY A 154 -2.64 -20.06 -12.09
C GLY A 154 -1.29 -20.26 -12.79
N ALA A 155 -1.36 -20.69 -14.07
CA ALA A 155 -0.23 -20.93 -14.96
C ALA A 155 -0.64 -20.61 -16.40
N THR A 156 -0.54 -19.35 -16.80
CA THR A 156 -1.07 -18.84 -18.07
C THR A 156 -0.34 -19.36 -19.29
N GLY A 157 0.97 -19.62 -19.18
CA GLY A 157 1.79 -20.16 -20.27
C GLY A 157 1.65 -21.67 -20.46
N CYS A 158 0.77 -22.35 -19.68
CA CYS A 158 0.62 -23.80 -19.80
C CYS A 158 -0.05 -24.20 -21.14
N ASP A 159 0.63 -25.08 -21.90
CA ASP A 159 0.07 -25.66 -23.11
C ASP A 159 -0.96 -26.73 -22.78
N VAL A 160 -2.17 -26.58 -23.27
CA VAL A 160 -3.27 -27.55 -23.07
C VAL A 160 -3.77 -28.05 -24.43
N ASN A 161 -3.86 -29.37 -24.60
CA ASN A 161 -4.32 -30.01 -25.85
C ASN A 161 -3.58 -29.53 -27.12
N ASN A 162 -2.26 -29.28 -27.02
CA ASN A 162 -1.39 -28.72 -28.07
C ASN A 162 -1.76 -27.26 -28.46
N GLN A 163 -2.51 -26.54 -27.63
CA GLN A 163 -2.73 -25.12 -27.77
C GLN A 163 -1.72 -24.38 -26.89
N THR A 164 -0.91 -23.53 -27.50
CA THR A 164 0.11 -22.72 -26.82
C THR A 164 -0.57 -21.67 -25.95
N ASP A 165 -0.08 -21.50 -24.72
CA ASP A 165 -0.55 -20.48 -23.78
C ASP A 165 -2.08 -20.50 -23.55
N ALA A 166 -2.68 -21.72 -23.68
CA ALA A 166 -4.10 -21.88 -23.36
C ALA A 166 -4.38 -21.67 -21.87
N GLY A 167 -3.39 -21.95 -21.04
CA GLY A 167 -3.39 -21.76 -19.61
C GLY A 167 -4.07 -22.87 -18.81
N ALA A 168 -3.68 -22.95 -17.53
CA ALA A 168 -4.24 -23.88 -16.56
C ALA A 168 -4.29 -23.25 -15.15
N ALA A 169 -5.09 -23.83 -14.26
CA ALA A 169 -5.01 -23.57 -12.82
C ALA A 169 -4.87 -24.90 -12.06
N TYR A 170 -4.02 -24.90 -11.05
CA TYR A 170 -3.71 -26.10 -10.29
C TYR A 170 -4.26 -25.98 -8.87
N VAL A 171 -4.87 -27.06 -8.38
CA VAL A 171 -5.45 -27.10 -7.04
C VAL A 171 -4.59 -27.98 -6.14
N PHE A 172 -4.25 -27.45 -4.98
CA PHE A 172 -3.53 -28.16 -3.92
C PHE A 172 -4.39 -28.24 -2.68
N SER A 173 -4.39 -29.39 -2.02
CA SER A 173 -5.08 -29.60 -0.75
C SER A 173 -4.10 -30.04 0.32
N ARG A 174 -4.30 -29.51 1.53
CA ARG A 174 -3.45 -29.77 2.70
C ARG A 174 -3.93 -30.99 3.46
N ALA A 175 -3.00 -31.89 3.75
CA ALA A 175 -3.20 -33.04 4.63
C ALA A 175 -2.10 -33.04 5.71
N GLY A 176 -2.45 -32.64 6.93
CA GLY A 176 -1.47 -32.36 7.98
C GLY A 176 -0.60 -31.17 7.63
N ILE A 177 0.70 -31.38 7.42
CA ILE A 177 1.68 -30.37 6.98
C ILE A 177 2.06 -30.52 5.50
N THR A 178 1.43 -31.45 4.78
CA THR A 178 1.77 -31.75 3.37
C THR A 178 0.72 -31.19 2.44
N TRP A 179 1.16 -30.49 1.41
CA TRP A 179 0.32 -30.00 0.33
C TRP A 179 0.44 -30.93 -0.89
N ASN A 180 -0.68 -31.40 -1.39
CA ASN A 180 -0.75 -32.32 -2.52
C ASN A 180 -1.53 -31.69 -3.66
N GLN A 181 -1.02 -31.75 -4.88
CA GLN A 181 -1.79 -31.40 -6.06
C GLN A 181 -2.95 -32.40 -6.23
N THR A 182 -4.17 -31.87 -6.13
CA THR A 182 -5.43 -32.64 -6.19
C THR A 182 -6.24 -32.36 -7.46
N GLY A 183 -5.87 -31.33 -8.24
CA GLY A 183 -6.55 -31.01 -9.48
C GLY A 183 -5.68 -30.21 -10.45
N LYS A 184 -6.02 -30.30 -11.73
CA LYS A 184 -5.64 -29.39 -12.80
C LYS A 184 -6.91 -28.96 -13.49
N LEU A 185 -7.18 -27.67 -13.49
CA LEU A 185 -8.35 -27.07 -14.11
C LEU A 185 -7.93 -26.47 -15.45
N THR A 186 -8.73 -26.71 -16.45
CA THR A 186 -8.58 -26.13 -17.79
C THR A 186 -9.95 -25.74 -18.31
N SER A 187 -10.00 -24.83 -19.24
CA SER A 187 -11.24 -24.52 -19.96
C SER A 187 -11.64 -25.68 -20.89
N GLU A 188 -12.93 -25.98 -20.97
CA GLU A 188 -13.46 -26.90 -21.99
C GLU A 188 -13.20 -26.40 -23.42
N SER A 189 -13.04 -25.09 -23.59
CA SER A 189 -12.73 -24.41 -24.86
C SER A 189 -11.28 -23.96 -24.95
N SER A 190 -10.32 -24.70 -24.36
CA SER A 190 -8.89 -24.35 -24.41
C SER A 190 -8.42 -24.07 -25.83
N LEU A 191 -8.11 -22.81 -26.12
CA LEU A 191 -7.54 -22.34 -27.37
C LEU A 191 -6.24 -21.60 -27.09
N LYS A 192 -5.48 -21.36 -28.16
CA LYS A 192 -4.21 -20.64 -28.08
C LYS A 192 -4.41 -19.23 -27.49
N ASP A 193 -3.48 -18.81 -26.63
CA ASP A 193 -3.41 -17.49 -26.03
C ASP A 193 -4.62 -17.10 -25.14
N ASN A 194 -5.42 -18.10 -24.67
CA ASN A 194 -6.57 -17.82 -23.79
C ASN A 194 -6.18 -17.31 -22.41
N ASN A 195 -4.95 -17.56 -21.97
CA ASN A 195 -4.42 -17.15 -20.66
C ASN A 195 -5.27 -17.65 -19.48
N PHE A 196 -5.87 -18.84 -19.56
CA PHE A 196 -6.63 -19.40 -18.45
C PHE A 196 -5.74 -19.52 -17.21
N GLY A 197 -6.18 -18.96 -16.08
CA GLY A 197 -5.36 -18.84 -14.87
C GLY A 197 -4.71 -17.48 -14.71
N SER A 198 -5.00 -16.47 -15.55
CA SER A 198 -4.53 -15.08 -15.38
C SER A 198 -4.93 -14.52 -14.02
N SER A 199 -6.09 -14.90 -13.52
CA SER A 199 -6.56 -14.61 -12.17
C SER A 199 -7.30 -15.80 -11.57
N VAL A 200 -7.21 -15.98 -10.25
CA VAL A 200 -7.90 -17.07 -9.53
C VAL A 200 -8.52 -16.57 -8.22
N GLY A 201 -9.65 -17.14 -7.87
CA GLY A 201 -10.33 -16.88 -6.59
C GLY A 201 -10.95 -18.17 -6.06
N ILE A 202 -11.01 -18.32 -4.73
CA ILE A 202 -11.63 -19.49 -4.09
C ILE A 202 -12.43 -19.04 -2.86
N ASP A 203 -13.60 -19.64 -2.67
CA ASP A 203 -14.40 -19.56 -1.44
C ASP A 203 -15.10 -20.91 -1.25
N GLY A 204 -14.73 -21.66 -0.22
CA GLY A 204 -15.21 -22.99 0.08
C GLY A 204 -15.02 -23.98 -1.08
N ASN A 205 -16.13 -24.42 -1.63
CA ASN A 205 -16.16 -25.41 -2.73
C ASN A 205 -16.30 -24.77 -4.13
N THR A 206 -16.05 -23.47 -4.25
CA THR A 206 -16.17 -22.74 -5.51
C THR A 206 -14.84 -22.07 -5.87
N ILE A 207 -14.34 -22.35 -7.06
CA ILE A 207 -13.17 -21.69 -7.66
C ILE A 207 -13.65 -20.90 -8.87
N VAL A 208 -13.11 -19.69 -9.02
CA VAL A 208 -13.25 -18.86 -10.20
C VAL A 208 -11.89 -18.67 -10.85
N VAL A 209 -11.84 -18.81 -12.18
CA VAL A 209 -10.59 -18.67 -12.95
C VAL A 209 -10.84 -17.73 -14.11
N GLY A 210 -10.02 -16.71 -14.27
CA GLY A 210 -10.03 -15.80 -15.41
C GLY A 210 -9.25 -16.40 -16.60
N ALA A 211 -9.71 -16.05 -17.80
CA ALA A 211 -9.09 -16.33 -19.09
C ALA A 211 -9.25 -15.08 -19.96
N ASP A 212 -8.45 -14.08 -19.67
CA ASP A 212 -8.63 -12.73 -20.19
C ASP A 212 -8.28 -12.56 -21.67
N GLY A 213 -7.47 -13.47 -22.23
CA GLY A 213 -7.17 -13.55 -23.66
C GLY A 213 -8.17 -14.37 -24.47
N GLU A 214 -9.27 -14.89 -23.87
CA GLU A 214 -10.20 -15.72 -24.62
C GLU A 214 -11.07 -14.92 -25.58
N ASP A 215 -11.11 -15.35 -26.84
CA ASP A 215 -11.96 -14.80 -27.87
C ASP A 215 -13.43 -15.22 -27.68
N ILE A 216 -14.35 -14.25 -27.66
CA ILE A 216 -15.78 -14.54 -27.51
C ILE A 216 -16.41 -14.74 -28.90
N GLY A 217 -16.87 -15.99 -29.16
CA GLY A 217 -17.54 -16.37 -30.41
C GLY A 217 -16.64 -16.28 -31.66
N GLY A 218 -15.33 -16.24 -31.49
CA GLY A 218 -14.34 -16.14 -32.57
C GLY A 218 -14.36 -14.75 -33.29
N ILE A 219 -15.00 -13.76 -32.73
CA ILE A 219 -15.20 -12.42 -33.32
C ILE A 219 -14.67 -11.35 -32.38
N LEU A 220 -14.94 -11.46 -31.08
CA LEU A 220 -14.46 -10.49 -30.08
C LEU A 220 -13.12 -10.95 -29.55
N VAL A 221 -12.05 -10.55 -30.23
CA VAL A 221 -10.66 -10.85 -29.85
C VAL A 221 -10.39 -10.28 -28.48
N ASP A 222 -9.78 -11.12 -27.61
CA ASP A 222 -9.44 -10.79 -26.21
C ASP A 222 -10.64 -10.17 -25.44
N GLY A 223 -11.84 -10.61 -25.76
CA GLY A 223 -13.05 -10.18 -25.03
C GLY A 223 -13.03 -10.66 -23.58
N GLY A 224 -12.38 -11.80 -23.36
CA GLY A 224 -12.14 -12.41 -22.07
C GLY A 224 -13.34 -13.15 -21.45
N VAL A 225 -13.04 -14.09 -20.59
CA VAL A 225 -14.01 -15.00 -19.96
C VAL A 225 -13.58 -15.30 -18.52
N ALA A 226 -14.54 -15.62 -17.65
CA ALA A 226 -14.24 -16.26 -16.36
C ALA A 226 -15.01 -17.59 -16.23
N TYR A 227 -14.38 -18.53 -15.54
CA TYR A 227 -14.91 -19.88 -15.39
C TYR A 227 -15.16 -20.22 -13.93
N VAL A 228 -16.25 -20.91 -13.65
CA VAL A 228 -16.61 -21.36 -12.30
C VAL A 228 -16.48 -22.88 -12.23
N PHE A 229 -15.70 -23.33 -11.25
CA PHE A 229 -15.53 -24.74 -10.90
C PHE A 229 -16.12 -25.00 -9.53
N ILE A 230 -16.77 -26.16 -9.38
CA ILE A 230 -17.36 -26.59 -8.11
C ILE A 230 -16.79 -27.94 -7.70
N LEU A 231 -16.41 -28.04 -6.42
CA LEU A 231 -16.01 -29.31 -5.80
C LEU A 231 -17.23 -30.12 -5.42
N ARG A 232 -17.36 -31.32 -5.99
CA ARG A 232 -18.38 -32.31 -5.60
C ARG A 232 -17.76 -33.68 -5.52
N GLN A 233 -18.00 -34.39 -4.44
CA GLN A 233 -17.49 -35.75 -4.21
C GLN A 233 -15.97 -35.90 -4.39
N GLY A 234 -15.22 -34.84 -4.04
CA GLY A 234 -13.76 -34.81 -4.14
C GLY A 234 -13.21 -34.42 -5.53
N GLU A 235 -14.06 -34.12 -6.50
CA GLU A 235 -13.66 -33.73 -7.86
C GLU A 235 -14.11 -32.30 -8.20
N TRP A 236 -13.19 -31.51 -8.76
CA TRP A 236 -13.45 -30.21 -9.33
C TRP A 236 -13.98 -30.33 -10.75
N SER A 237 -15.07 -29.67 -11.07
CA SER A 237 -15.64 -29.70 -12.42
C SER A 237 -16.15 -28.31 -12.83
N GLN A 238 -15.90 -27.91 -14.08
CA GLN A 238 -16.42 -26.69 -14.66
C GLN A 238 -17.96 -26.71 -14.63
N LYS A 239 -18.57 -25.64 -14.17
CA LYS A 239 -20.03 -25.51 -14.03
C LYS A 239 -20.60 -24.34 -14.78
N SER A 240 -19.84 -23.27 -14.95
CA SER A 240 -20.30 -22.09 -15.65
C SER A 240 -19.16 -21.39 -16.37
N ARG A 241 -19.52 -20.74 -17.46
CA ARG A 241 -18.70 -19.80 -18.21
C ARG A 241 -19.37 -18.45 -18.11
N LEU A 242 -18.67 -17.47 -17.52
CA LEU A 242 -19.18 -16.12 -17.28
C LEU A 242 -18.65 -15.19 -18.38
N ILE A 243 -19.57 -14.44 -18.97
CA ILE A 243 -19.29 -13.43 -19.99
C ILE A 243 -20.08 -12.18 -19.61
N ALA A 244 -19.52 -11.01 -19.85
CA ALA A 244 -20.27 -9.75 -19.71
C ALA A 244 -21.50 -9.73 -20.63
N LEU A 245 -22.59 -9.12 -20.20
CA LEU A 245 -23.78 -8.93 -21.06
C LEU A 245 -23.53 -7.94 -22.21
N ASP A 246 -22.49 -7.12 -22.09
CA ASP A 246 -22.06 -6.13 -23.09
C ASP A 246 -20.55 -6.31 -23.41
N PRO A 247 -20.11 -7.48 -23.92
CA PRO A 247 -18.73 -7.77 -24.19
C PRO A 247 -18.22 -6.94 -25.38
N GLY A 248 -16.96 -6.55 -25.35
CA GLY A 248 -16.29 -5.82 -26.41
C GLY A 248 -14.99 -6.47 -26.86
N LEU A 249 -14.41 -5.99 -27.95
CA LEU A 249 -13.05 -6.31 -28.40
C LEU A 249 -12.05 -5.77 -27.37
N TRP A 250 -11.06 -6.62 -26.97
CA TRP A 250 -10.00 -6.26 -26.05
C TRP A 250 -10.48 -5.77 -24.67
N ASP A 251 -11.67 -6.22 -24.24
CA ASP A 251 -12.19 -5.88 -22.93
C ASP A 251 -11.35 -6.52 -21.79
N TYR A 252 -10.70 -7.64 -22.09
CA TYR A 252 -9.92 -8.45 -21.12
C TYR A 252 -10.75 -8.80 -19.87
N PHE A 253 -12.01 -9.19 -20.07
CA PHE A 253 -12.85 -9.68 -18.98
C PHE A 253 -12.23 -10.93 -18.34
N GLY A 254 -12.06 -10.94 -17.03
CA GLY A 254 -11.36 -12.01 -16.34
C GLY A 254 -9.91 -11.69 -15.97
N THR A 255 -9.41 -10.49 -16.31
CA THR A 255 -8.07 -10.04 -15.88
C THR A 255 -7.92 -10.03 -14.35
N SER A 256 -9.01 -9.83 -13.63
CA SER A 256 -9.10 -9.97 -12.19
C SER A 256 -10.41 -10.62 -11.77
N VAL A 257 -10.37 -11.51 -10.78
CA VAL A 257 -11.56 -12.18 -10.22
C VAL A 257 -11.49 -12.22 -8.70
N ALA A 258 -12.65 -12.11 -8.06
CA ALA A 258 -12.80 -12.33 -6.63
C ALA A 258 -14.15 -12.98 -6.34
N ILE A 259 -14.22 -13.79 -5.27
CA ILE A 259 -15.44 -14.48 -4.85
C ILE A 259 -15.64 -14.35 -3.35
N SER A 260 -16.90 -14.15 -2.94
CA SER A 260 -17.33 -14.24 -1.54
C SER A 260 -18.76 -14.77 -1.48
N GLY A 261 -18.94 -15.95 -0.91
CA GLY A 261 -20.21 -16.66 -0.84
C GLY A 261 -20.80 -16.96 -2.21
N ASN A 262 -21.95 -16.39 -2.48
CA ASN A 262 -22.69 -16.56 -3.74
C ASN A 262 -22.43 -15.43 -4.75
N ARG A 263 -21.36 -14.62 -4.57
CA ARG A 263 -21.04 -13.49 -5.45
C ARG A 263 -19.63 -13.57 -6.00
N ILE A 264 -19.53 -13.31 -7.29
CA ILE A 264 -18.27 -13.22 -8.03
C ILE A 264 -18.18 -11.82 -8.62
N VAL A 265 -17.01 -11.20 -8.50
CA VAL A 265 -16.67 -9.94 -9.18
C VAL A 265 -15.61 -10.23 -10.21
N VAL A 266 -15.79 -9.69 -11.42
CA VAL A 266 -14.87 -9.87 -12.54
C VAL A 266 -14.53 -8.51 -13.13
N GLY A 267 -13.24 -8.20 -13.25
CA GLY A 267 -12.74 -7.00 -13.91
C GLY A 267 -12.59 -7.17 -15.41
N ALA A 268 -12.74 -6.06 -16.15
CA ALA A 268 -12.54 -5.92 -17.59
C ALA A 268 -11.85 -4.59 -17.85
N THR A 269 -10.52 -4.60 -17.79
CA THR A 269 -9.67 -3.42 -17.62
C THR A 269 -9.68 -2.44 -18.79
N GLN A 270 -9.78 -2.95 -20.03
CA GLN A 270 -9.77 -2.10 -21.22
C GLN A 270 -11.17 -1.88 -21.80
N SER A 271 -12.21 -2.35 -21.13
CA SER A 271 -13.57 -2.16 -21.54
C SER A 271 -13.90 -0.67 -21.72
N SER A 272 -14.50 -0.34 -22.84
CA SER A 272 -14.70 1.04 -23.27
C SER A 272 -16.16 1.47 -23.12
N PHE A 273 -16.37 2.78 -22.97
CA PHE A 273 -17.66 3.43 -23.15
C PHE A 273 -17.66 4.25 -24.43
N VAL A 274 -18.82 4.69 -24.90
CA VAL A 274 -18.90 5.57 -26.06
C VAL A 274 -18.07 6.84 -25.81
N GLY A 275 -17.01 7.00 -26.60
CA GLY A 275 -16.09 8.15 -26.53
C GLY A 275 -15.06 8.09 -25.41
N VAL A 276 -14.99 7.01 -24.60
CA VAL A 276 -14.02 6.83 -23.50
C VAL A 276 -13.38 5.46 -23.60
N SER A 277 -12.18 5.39 -24.14
CA SER A 277 -11.44 4.14 -24.39
C SER A 277 -10.63 3.70 -23.16
N GLY A 278 -10.64 2.39 -22.84
CA GLY A 278 -9.83 1.83 -21.74
C GLY A 278 -10.18 2.39 -20.36
N SER A 279 -11.41 2.86 -20.15
CA SER A 279 -11.83 3.32 -18.83
C SER A 279 -12.02 2.18 -17.85
N GLY A 280 -12.29 0.97 -18.34
CA GLY A 280 -12.51 -0.24 -17.58
C GLY A 280 -13.91 -0.37 -16.97
N LYS A 281 -14.23 -1.59 -16.58
CA LYS A 281 -15.48 -1.97 -15.91
C LYS A 281 -15.24 -3.12 -14.94
N ALA A 282 -16.16 -3.33 -14.00
CA ALA A 282 -16.24 -4.57 -13.25
C ALA A 282 -17.70 -5.07 -13.24
N TYR A 283 -17.86 -6.38 -13.15
CA TYR A 283 -19.16 -7.03 -13.25
C TYR A 283 -19.40 -7.92 -12.05
N ILE A 284 -20.63 -7.93 -11.56
CA ILE A 284 -21.04 -8.76 -10.43
C ILE A 284 -21.96 -9.86 -10.95
N PHE A 285 -21.58 -11.10 -10.62
CA PHE A 285 -22.41 -12.28 -10.84
C PHE A 285 -22.89 -12.80 -9.50
N GLU A 286 -24.14 -13.23 -9.44
CA GLU A 286 -24.71 -13.90 -8.26
C GLU A 286 -25.27 -15.25 -8.67
N GLY A 287 -25.04 -16.26 -7.83
CA GLY A 287 -25.52 -17.59 -8.16
C GLY A 287 -24.96 -18.70 -7.29
N SER A 288 -25.15 -19.94 -7.74
CA SER A 288 -24.58 -21.13 -7.14
C SER A 288 -24.65 -22.31 -8.12
N GLY A 289 -23.72 -23.26 -7.99
CA GLY A 289 -23.67 -24.42 -8.86
C GLY A 289 -23.49 -24.03 -10.32
N ASN A 290 -24.47 -24.40 -11.17
CA ASN A 290 -24.46 -24.11 -12.61
C ASN A 290 -25.14 -22.78 -12.96
N ASN A 291 -25.78 -22.13 -11.99
CA ASN A 291 -26.67 -21.00 -12.24
C ASN A 291 -26.03 -19.72 -11.71
N TRP A 292 -25.27 -19.05 -12.55
CA TRP A 292 -24.69 -17.74 -12.28
C TRP A 292 -25.24 -16.73 -13.28
N SER A 293 -25.66 -15.57 -12.81
CA SER A 293 -26.18 -14.50 -13.65
C SER A 293 -25.56 -13.16 -13.27
N GLN A 294 -25.26 -12.34 -14.27
CA GLN A 294 -24.82 -10.98 -14.05
C GLN A 294 -25.95 -10.16 -13.44
N ILE A 295 -25.72 -9.59 -12.26
CA ILE A 295 -26.72 -8.78 -11.54
C ILE A 295 -26.38 -7.28 -11.57
N ALA A 296 -25.11 -6.93 -11.79
CA ALA A 296 -24.70 -5.54 -11.86
C ALA A 296 -23.45 -5.35 -12.72
N LYS A 297 -23.28 -4.11 -13.17
CA LYS A 297 -22.06 -3.58 -13.77
C LYS A 297 -21.62 -2.38 -12.95
N LEU A 298 -20.38 -2.39 -12.50
CA LEU A 298 -19.76 -1.32 -11.74
C LEU A 298 -18.90 -0.45 -12.66
N THR A 299 -19.04 0.83 -12.48
CA THR A 299 -18.22 1.84 -13.17
C THR A 299 -18.00 3.01 -12.22
N PRO A 300 -16.87 3.71 -12.30
CA PRO A 300 -16.69 4.93 -11.51
C PRO A 300 -17.71 6.01 -11.96
N GLU A 301 -18.05 6.92 -11.05
CA GLU A 301 -18.91 8.06 -11.37
C GLU A 301 -18.30 8.92 -12.46
N GLU A 302 -16.99 9.24 -12.34
CA GLU A 302 -16.20 9.87 -13.41
C GLU A 302 -15.43 8.82 -14.19
N LYS A 303 -15.64 8.76 -15.50
CA LYS A 303 -14.98 7.83 -16.43
C LYS A 303 -14.00 8.57 -17.30
N ARG A 304 -12.80 8.04 -17.44
CA ARG A 304 -11.72 8.65 -18.25
C ARG A 304 -11.04 7.62 -19.11
N ASN A 305 -10.40 8.12 -20.16
CA ASN A 305 -9.59 7.28 -21.03
C ASN A 305 -8.38 6.75 -20.26
N GLY A 306 -8.20 5.45 -20.30
CA GLY A 306 -7.00 4.81 -19.76
C GLY A 306 -6.93 4.71 -18.23
N ASP A 307 -8.03 4.88 -17.50
CA ASP A 307 -8.04 4.68 -16.04
C ASP A 307 -7.83 3.20 -15.63
N TYR A 308 -8.18 2.26 -16.52
CA TYR A 308 -8.09 0.81 -16.32
C TYR A 308 -8.81 0.35 -15.04
N PHE A 309 -10.01 0.90 -14.76
CA PHE A 309 -10.86 0.42 -13.67
C PHE A 309 -11.19 -1.07 -13.86
N GLY A 310 -11.03 -1.85 -12.80
CA GLY A 310 -11.15 -3.32 -12.87
C GLY A 310 -9.81 -4.06 -13.03
N SER A 311 -8.65 -3.36 -12.97
CA SER A 311 -7.33 -4.00 -12.96
C SER A 311 -7.17 -4.95 -11.78
N ALA A 312 -7.73 -4.60 -10.64
CA ALA A 312 -7.80 -5.44 -9.46
C ALA A 312 -9.21 -5.36 -8.86
N VAL A 313 -9.73 -6.49 -8.39
CA VAL A 313 -11.02 -6.55 -7.69
C VAL A 313 -10.91 -7.39 -6.42
N ALA A 314 -11.62 -6.99 -5.38
CA ALA A 314 -11.76 -7.75 -4.14
C ALA A 314 -13.19 -7.63 -3.62
N ILE A 315 -13.69 -8.65 -2.94
CA ILE A 315 -15.02 -8.68 -2.33
C ILE A 315 -14.98 -9.32 -0.94
N SER A 316 -15.64 -8.70 0.02
CA SER A 316 -15.95 -9.28 1.33
C SER A 316 -17.41 -8.99 1.66
N GLY A 317 -18.26 -10.02 1.57
CA GLY A 317 -19.71 -9.94 1.80
C GLY A 317 -20.42 -8.91 0.91
N THR A 318 -20.71 -7.73 1.47
CA THR A 318 -21.44 -6.63 0.78
C THR A 318 -20.53 -5.45 0.41
N THR A 319 -19.23 -5.60 0.51
CA THR A 319 -18.23 -4.58 0.15
C THR A 319 -17.36 -5.07 -1.00
N ILE A 320 -17.28 -4.30 -2.08
CA ILE A 320 -16.42 -4.56 -3.23
C ILE A 320 -15.44 -3.41 -3.37
N VAL A 321 -14.19 -3.72 -3.66
CA VAL A 321 -13.13 -2.75 -3.98
C VAL A 321 -12.66 -3.01 -5.40
N VAL A 322 -12.51 -1.95 -6.18
CA VAL A 322 -12.06 -2.01 -7.57
C VAL A 322 -10.94 -1.01 -7.77
N GLY A 323 -9.78 -1.47 -8.21
CA GLY A 323 -8.62 -0.65 -8.53
C GLY A 323 -8.69 -0.02 -9.92
N ALA A 324 -8.12 1.17 -10.04
CA ALA A 324 -7.95 1.94 -11.27
C ALA A 324 -6.57 2.64 -11.22
N PRO A 325 -5.46 1.90 -11.47
CA PRO A 325 -4.10 2.38 -11.18
C PRO A 325 -3.65 3.55 -12.04
N PHE A 326 -4.26 3.77 -13.20
CA PHE A 326 -3.91 4.89 -14.07
C PHE A 326 -4.88 6.08 -13.94
N ASN A 327 -5.76 6.07 -12.94
CA ASN A 327 -6.63 7.21 -12.69
C ASN A 327 -5.82 8.46 -12.30
N ASP A 328 -6.29 9.62 -12.77
CA ASP A 328 -5.72 10.94 -12.48
C ASP A 328 -6.61 11.65 -11.43
N PRO A 329 -6.47 11.38 -10.13
CA PRO A 329 -7.31 12.02 -9.12
C PRO A 329 -7.01 13.52 -9.02
N ASP A 330 -8.04 14.33 -8.70
CA ASP A 330 -7.90 15.75 -8.39
C ASP A 330 -8.13 15.95 -6.88
N LEU A 331 -7.08 16.31 -6.16
CA LEU A 331 -7.12 16.58 -4.72
C LEU A 331 -7.28 18.08 -4.40
N GLY A 332 -7.81 18.88 -5.37
CA GLY A 332 -8.06 20.30 -5.21
C GLY A 332 -6.95 21.21 -5.71
N ASN A 333 -5.79 20.66 -6.11
CA ASN A 333 -4.65 21.39 -6.67
C ASN A 333 -4.38 21.05 -8.15
N GLY A 334 -5.33 20.42 -8.81
CA GLY A 334 -5.21 19.86 -10.15
C GLY A 334 -4.98 18.35 -10.13
N ARG A 335 -4.97 17.76 -11.35
CA ARG A 335 -4.88 16.31 -11.49
C ARG A 335 -3.48 15.80 -11.33
N ILE A 336 -3.35 14.65 -10.68
CA ILE A 336 -2.08 13.97 -10.45
C ILE A 336 -2.04 12.77 -11.42
N THR A 337 -1.20 12.86 -12.45
CA THR A 337 -1.12 11.88 -13.54
C THR A 337 -0.81 10.48 -13.02
N SER A 338 -1.67 9.50 -13.35
CA SER A 338 -1.50 8.08 -13.01
C SER A 338 -1.16 7.85 -11.52
N ALA A 339 -1.64 8.73 -10.62
CA ALA A 339 -1.47 8.50 -9.19
C ALA A 339 -2.29 7.28 -8.74
N GLY A 340 -3.36 6.98 -9.48
CA GLY A 340 -4.24 5.87 -9.23
C GLY A 340 -5.30 6.15 -8.18
N ALA A 341 -6.35 5.33 -8.20
CA ALA A 341 -7.44 5.34 -7.24
C ALA A 341 -8.02 3.95 -7.05
N SER A 342 -8.73 3.74 -5.94
CA SER A 342 -9.56 2.57 -5.74
C SER A 342 -10.98 2.99 -5.36
N TYR A 343 -11.96 2.26 -5.85
CA TYR A 343 -13.37 2.58 -5.66
C TYR A 343 -14.04 1.53 -4.81
N VAL A 344 -14.79 1.97 -3.82
CA VAL A 344 -15.55 1.09 -2.92
C VAL A 344 -17.01 1.13 -3.31
N PHE A 345 -17.59 -0.06 -3.52
CA PHE A 345 -19.01 -0.24 -3.75
C PHE A 345 -19.63 -1.07 -2.64
N THR A 346 -20.84 -0.69 -2.25
CA THR A 346 -21.58 -1.39 -1.20
C THR A 346 -23.00 -1.73 -1.66
N LEU A 347 -23.53 -2.83 -1.12
CA LEU A 347 -24.87 -3.30 -1.38
C LEU A 347 -25.85 -2.73 -0.35
N HIS A 348 -26.74 -1.85 -0.79
CA HIS A 348 -27.81 -1.31 0.03
C HIS A 348 -29.17 -1.50 -0.65
N GLY A 349 -30.15 -2.06 0.06
CA GLY A 349 -31.51 -2.26 -0.47
C GLY A 349 -31.55 -3.07 -1.77
N GLY A 350 -30.62 -4.03 -1.95
CA GLY A 350 -30.51 -4.85 -3.16
C GLY A 350 -29.83 -4.14 -4.34
N LYS A 351 -29.30 -2.93 -4.16
CA LYS A 351 -28.61 -2.17 -5.21
C LYS A 351 -27.16 -1.91 -4.82
N TRP A 352 -26.23 -2.14 -5.74
CA TRP A 352 -24.83 -1.76 -5.62
C TRP A 352 -24.66 -0.29 -5.98
N SER A 353 -23.95 0.46 -5.15
CA SER A 353 -23.64 1.87 -5.38
C SER A 353 -22.21 2.20 -4.90
N GLN A 354 -21.56 3.13 -5.57
CA GLN A 354 -20.27 3.66 -5.15
C GLN A 354 -20.45 4.34 -3.80
N GLN A 355 -19.64 3.93 -2.82
CA GLN A 355 -19.60 4.51 -1.48
C GLN A 355 -18.47 5.52 -1.33
N ALA A 356 -17.30 5.20 -1.92
CA ALA A 356 -16.11 6.02 -1.80
C ALA A 356 -15.18 5.85 -3.00
N MET A 357 -14.36 6.86 -3.23
CA MET A 357 -13.12 6.81 -3.99
C MET A 357 -11.98 6.99 -3.00
N LEU A 358 -11.03 6.05 -2.98
CA LEU A 358 -9.88 6.05 -2.09
C LEU A 358 -8.64 6.46 -2.89
N VAL A 359 -7.95 7.46 -2.38
CA VAL A 359 -6.65 7.94 -2.87
C VAL A 359 -5.73 8.09 -1.67
N ALA A 360 -4.43 8.01 -1.87
CA ALA A 360 -3.48 8.23 -0.79
C ALA A 360 -3.37 9.72 -0.45
N ASP A 361 -3.23 10.04 0.83
CA ASP A 361 -3.06 11.42 1.30
C ASP A 361 -1.81 12.08 0.67
N GLU A 362 -0.78 11.28 0.37
CA GLU A 362 0.49 11.69 -0.23
C GLU A 362 0.64 11.31 -1.71
N SER A 363 -0.46 11.12 -2.43
CA SER A 363 -0.44 10.72 -3.86
C SER A 363 0.49 11.58 -4.71
N ALA A 364 1.33 10.91 -5.51
CA ALA A 364 2.21 11.51 -6.50
C ALA A 364 1.99 10.91 -7.89
N SER A 365 2.53 11.55 -8.93
CA SER A 365 2.40 11.06 -10.30
C SER A 365 3.09 9.71 -10.46
N PHE A 366 2.39 8.78 -11.10
CA PHE A 366 2.82 7.41 -11.37
C PHE A 366 2.94 6.49 -10.15
N ASP A 367 2.28 6.82 -9.04
CA ASP A 367 2.20 5.94 -7.87
C ASP A 367 1.42 4.66 -8.14
N LEU A 368 0.42 4.69 -9.03
CA LEU A 368 -0.40 3.56 -9.45
C LEU A 368 -1.23 2.95 -8.30
N LEU A 369 -1.79 3.77 -7.41
CA LEU A 369 -2.67 3.29 -6.34
C LEU A 369 -3.84 2.48 -6.91
N GLY A 370 -4.09 1.29 -6.38
CA GLY A 370 -5.10 0.38 -6.90
C GLY A 370 -4.56 -0.64 -7.90
N HIS A 371 -3.22 -0.73 -8.05
CA HIS A 371 -2.58 -1.81 -8.80
C HIS A 371 -2.98 -3.18 -8.24
N SER A 372 -3.04 -3.30 -6.93
CA SER A 372 -3.58 -4.45 -6.21
C SER A 372 -4.51 -4.01 -5.08
N VAL A 373 -5.55 -4.80 -4.78
CA VAL A 373 -6.52 -4.50 -3.73
C VAL A 373 -6.92 -5.76 -2.96
N ALA A 374 -7.14 -5.62 -1.66
CA ALA A 374 -7.70 -6.67 -0.82
C ALA A 374 -8.65 -6.07 0.22
N VAL A 375 -9.71 -6.79 0.58
CA VAL A 375 -10.71 -6.34 1.57
C VAL A 375 -11.09 -7.47 2.51
N ASP A 376 -11.16 -7.16 3.79
CA ASP A 376 -11.71 -8.02 4.84
C ASP A 376 -12.58 -7.17 5.77
N GLY A 377 -13.90 -7.29 5.63
CA GLY A 377 -14.90 -6.51 6.37
C GLY A 377 -14.75 -5.00 6.18
N ASP A 378 -14.35 -4.31 7.24
CA ASP A 378 -14.16 -2.86 7.29
C ASP A 378 -12.69 -2.43 7.09
N ARG A 379 -11.87 -3.29 6.51
CA ARG A 379 -10.44 -3.04 6.24
C ARG A 379 -10.14 -3.28 4.77
N ILE A 380 -9.46 -2.34 4.14
CA ILE A 380 -8.99 -2.42 2.76
C ILE A 380 -7.49 -2.17 2.76
N VAL A 381 -6.76 -3.01 2.04
CA VAL A 381 -5.35 -2.79 1.72
C VAL A 381 -5.24 -2.54 0.22
N ILE A 382 -4.51 -1.49 -0.15
CA ILE A 382 -4.32 -1.07 -1.54
C ILE A 382 -2.83 -0.96 -1.80
N GLY A 383 -2.35 -1.67 -2.81
CA GLY A 383 -0.97 -1.59 -3.27
C GLY A 383 -0.77 -0.45 -4.28
N THR A 384 0.43 0.08 -4.28
CA THR A 384 0.89 1.18 -5.13
C THR A 384 2.35 0.94 -5.51
N SER A 385 2.56 0.06 -6.49
CA SER A 385 3.89 -0.43 -6.88
C SER A 385 4.78 0.66 -7.48
N GLY A 386 4.19 1.72 -8.04
CA GLY A 386 4.93 2.85 -8.62
C GLY A 386 5.37 3.92 -7.63
N ALA A 387 4.90 3.87 -6.37
CA ALA A 387 5.19 4.93 -5.40
C ALA A 387 6.68 5.12 -5.16
N ALA A 388 7.13 6.38 -5.20
CA ALA A 388 8.50 6.71 -4.85
C ALA A 388 8.69 6.72 -3.33
N GLN A 389 9.87 6.27 -2.88
CA GLN A 389 10.26 6.30 -1.48
C GLN A 389 11.74 6.60 -1.31
N ALA A 390 12.06 7.50 -0.37
CA ALA A 390 13.44 7.89 -0.06
C ALA A 390 14.26 8.35 -1.30
N GLY A 391 13.60 8.82 -2.36
CA GLY A 391 14.21 9.25 -3.62
C GLY A 391 14.35 8.15 -4.67
N TYR A 392 13.95 6.92 -4.36
CA TYR A 392 13.92 5.80 -5.31
C TYR A 392 12.55 5.72 -6.00
N SER A 393 12.53 5.68 -7.33
CA SER A 393 11.30 5.50 -8.13
C SER A 393 10.84 4.04 -8.05
N ALA A 394 9.52 3.82 -8.15
CA ALA A 394 8.91 2.49 -8.11
C ALA A 394 9.39 1.59 -6.94
N ALA A 395 9.83 2.21 -5.82
CA ALA A 395 10.12 1.47 -4.60
C ALA A 395 8.85 0.82 -4.02
N GLY A 396 7.72 1.46 -4.25
CA GLY A 396 6.40 0.98 -3.92
C GLY A 396 5.98 1.19 -2.47
N ALA A 397 4.69 1.05 -2.22
CA ALA A 397 4.08 1.10 -0.90
C ALA A 397 2.73 0.36 -0.91
N ALA A 398 2.12 0.18 0.27
CA ALA A 398 0.73 -0.21 0.40
C ALA A 398 0.05 0.63 1.48
N TYR A 399 -1.26 0.82 1.35
CA TYR A 399 -2.05 1.64 2.26
C TYR A 399 -3.17 0.85 2.90
N LEU A 400 -3.33 1.02 4.21
CA LEU A 400 -4.48 0.51 4.95
C LEU A 400 -5.54 1.60 5.07
N PHE A 401 -6.75 1.27 4.67
CA PHE A 401 -7.96 2.05 4.93
C PHE A 401 -8.90 1.27 5.84
N THR A 402 -9.58 1.97 6.74
CA THR A 402 -10.63 1.37 7.58
C THR A 402 -11.92 2.16 7.49
N ARG A 403 -13.04 1.46 7.66
CA ARG A 403 -14.37 2.06 7.66
C ARG A 403 -14.90 2.18 9.08
N GLN A 404 -15.29 3.40 9.47
CA GLN A 404 -15.98 3.66 10.71
C GLN A 404 -17.20 4.55 10.43
N ALA A 405 -18.37 4.16 10.92
CA ALA A 405 -19.63 4.86 10.67
C ALA A 405 -19.92 5.12 9.17
N GLY A 406 -19.49 4.20 8.29
CA GLY A 406 -19.70 4.30 6.84
C GLY A 406 -18.65 5.15 6.11
N ILE A 407 -17.68 5.74 6.80
CA ILE A 407 -16.62 6.59 6.23
C ILE A 407 -15.31 5.80 6.21
N TRP A 408 -14.66 5.77 5.04
CA TRP A 408 -13.34 5.17 4.86
C TRP A 408 -12.26 6.22 5.11
N THR A 409 -11.26 5.86 5.91
CA THR A 409 -10.11 6.72 6.23
C THR A 409 -8.81 5.96 6.10
N GLN A 410 -7.78 6.61 5.55
CA GLN A 410 -6.43 6.08 5.52
C GLN A 410 -5.90 5.96 6.95
N GLN A 411 -5.35 4.81 7.29
CA GLN A 411 -4.80 4.53 8.62
C GLN A 411 -3.28 4.58 8.63
N THR A 412 -2.65 3.85 7.74
CA THR A 412 -1.18 3.76 7.69
C THR A 412 -0.70 3.47 6.29
N ARG A 413 0.53 3.87 6.01
CA ARG A 413 1.34 3.48 4.87
C ARG A 413 2.30 2.38 5.31
N MET A 414 2.39 1.30 4.55
CA MET A 414 3.30 0.17 4.76
C MET A 414 4.36 0.19 3.67
N THR A 415 5.60 -0.08 4.06
CA THR A 415 6.77 -0.16 3.16
C THR A 415 7.73 -1.21 3.68
N GLY A 416 8.65 -1.68 2.85
CA GLY A 416 9.75 -2.53 3.29
C GLY A 416 10.75 -1.77 4.18
N ASP A 417 11.53 -2.51 4.97
CA ASP A 417 12.60 -1.97 5.83
C ASP A 417 13.75 -1.37 5.02
N TYR A 418 14.02 -1.92 3.84
CA TYR A 418 14.99 -1.44 2.87
C TYR A 418 14.25 -1.20 1.56
N VAL A 419 14.56 -0.12 0.87
CA VAL A 419 13.91 0.26 -0.37
C VAL A 419 14.96 0.70 -1.39
N TYR A 420 14.79 0.19 -2.61
CA TYR A 420 15.59 0.56 -3.77
C TYR A 420 14.65 0.87 -4.94
N GLU A 421 15.24 1.34 -6.03
CA GLU A 421 14.53 1.58 -7.28
C GLU A 421 13.98 0.26 -7.83
N ASP A 422 12.71 0.29 -8.30
CA ASP A 422 12.02 -0.85 -8.91
C ASP A 422 11.75 -2.06 -7.98
N ASP A 423 11.78 -1.87 -6.66
CA ASP A 423 11.39 -2.92 -5.68
C ASP A 423 9.93 -3.35 -5.82
N ASN A 424 9.06 -2.46 -6.30
CA ASN A 424 7.63 -2.69 -6.53
C ASN A 424 6.88 -3.18 -5.29
N PHE A 425 7.20 -2.70 -4.09
CA PHE A 425 6.43 -3.04 -2.90
C PHE A 425 4.95 -2.67 -3.09
N GLY A 426 4.03 -3.58 -2.81
CA GLY A 426 2.60 -3.40 -3.12
C GLY A 426 2.20 -3.93 -4.50
N GLN A 427 3.08 -4.67 -5.21
CA GLN A 427 2.75 -5.39 -6.44
C GLN A 427 1.52 -6.28 -6.25
N ALA A 428 1.45 -6.98 -5.15
CA ALA A 428 0.30 -7.77 -4.74
C ALA A 428 0.02 -7.58 -3.26
N VAL A 429 -1.24 -7.60 -2.84
CA VAL A 429 -1.65 -7.48 -1.44
C VAL A 429 -2.72 -8.50 -1.08
N GLY A 430 -2.68 -8.99 0.16
CA GLY A 430 -3.70 -9.86 0.74
C GLY A 430 -3.96 -9.48 2.19
N ILE A 431 -5.20 -9.65 2.66
CA ILE A 431 -5.60 -9.40 4.06
C ILE A 431 -6.46 -10.54 4.57
N SER A 432 -6.22 -10.98 5.80
CA SER A 432 -7.08 -11.91 6.53
C SER A 432 -7.00 -11.61 8.02
N GLY A 433 -8.11 -11.17 8.62
CA GLY A 433 -8.15 -10.72 10.01
C GLY A 433 -7.15 -9.59 10.26
N ASP A 434 -6.24 -9.81 11.21
CA ASP A 434 -5.23 -8.82 11.59
C ASP A 434 -3.91 -8.95 10.81
N TYR A 435 -3.85 -9.76 9.75
CA TYR A 435 -2.62 -9.96 8.99
C TYR A 435 -2.76 -9.50 7.54
N VAL A 436 -1.72 -8.85 7.06
CA VAL A 436 -1.57 -8.38 5.68
C VAL A 436 -0.30 -9.00 5.11
N VAL A 437 -0.37 -9.51 3.88
CA VAL A 437 0.79 -9.96 3.10
C VAL A 437 0.94 -9.03 1.91
N ILE A 438 2.18 -8.59 1.64
CA ILE A 438 2.50 -7.65 0.57
C ILE A 438 3.68 -8.19 -0.22
N GLY A 439 3.54 -8.29 -1.53
CA GLY A 439 4.60 -8.68 -2.46
C GLY A 439 5.44 -7.48 -2.91
N ALA A 440 6.72 -7.74 -3.13
CA ALA A 440 7.73 -6.80 -3.64
C ALA A 440 8.64 -7.57 -4.60
N ASN A 441 8.16 -7.83 -5.79
CA ASN A 441 8.76 -8.77 -6.75
C ASN A 441 10.06 -8.27 -7.38
N GLY A 442 10.35 -6.99 -7.30
CA GLY A 442 11.59 -6.39 -7.80
C GLY A 442 12.75 -6.40 -6.80
N MET A 443 12.53 -6.78 -5.54
CA MET A 443 13.57 -6.75 -4.51
C MET A 443 14.72 -7.72 -4.77
N ASP A 444 15.91 -7.35 -4.26
CA ASP A 444 17.18 -8.06 -4.46
C ASP A 444 17.67 -8.74 -3.15
N PRO A 445 17.03 -9.82 -2.65
CA PRO A 445 17.45 -10.49 -1.43
C PRO A 445 18.87 -11.03 -1.55
N GLY A 446 19.77 -10.60 -0.67
CA GLY A 446 21.16 -11.10 -0.64
C GLY A 446 21.95 -10.84 -1.93
N LEU A 447 21.63 -9.77 -2.68
CA LEU A 447 22.20 -9.40 -3.99
C LEU A 447 21.74 -10.28 -5.17
N LEU A 448 20.67 -11.04 -5.01
CA LEU A 448 20.03 -11.78 -6.11
C LEU A 448 19.07 -10.82 -6.84
N LEU A 449 19.49 -10.34 -8.01
CA LEU A 449 18.77 -9.35 -8.81
C LEU A 449 17.32 -9.80 -9.08
N GLN A 450 16.34 -8.99 -8.65
CA GLN A 450 14.90 -9.22 -8.85
C GLN A 450 14.44 -10.66 -8.48
N ALA A 451 15.06 -11.24 -7.45
CA ALA A 451 14.59 -12.52 -6.92
C ALA A 451 13.26 -12.37 -6.19
N GLY A 452 12.99 -11.14 -5.68
CA GLY A 452 11.75 -10.74 -5.05
C GLY A 452 11.62 -11.15 -3.58
N GLU A 453 10.71 -10.48 -2.89
CA GLU A 453 10.38 -10.70 -1.48
C GLU A 453 8.89 -10.52 -1.22
N ALA A 454 8.43 -10.96 -0.06
CA ALA A 454 7.13 -10.60 0.46
C ALA A 454 7.22 -10.27 1.95
N PHE A 455 6.28 -9.47 2.42
CA PHE A 455 6.27 -8.96 3.78
C PHE A 455 4.96 -9.29 4.45
N VAL A 456 5.02 -9.63 5.74
CA VAL A 456 3.83 -9.81 6.56
C VAL A 456 3.77 -8.71 7.58
N PHE A 457 2.62 -8.03 7.65
CA PHE A 457 2.31 -7.04 8.66
C PHE A 457 1.18 -7.53 9.55
N GLN A 458 1.29 -7.24 10.84
CA GLN A 458 0.19 -7.40 11.79
C GLN A 458 -0.48 -6.05 12.00
N LEU A 459 -1.79 -6.02 11.81
CA LEU A 459 -2.61 -4.87 12.13
C LEU A 459 -2.95 -4.90 13.62
N GLY A 460 -2.82 -3.77 14.28
CA GLY A 460 -3.13 -3.66 15.69
C GLY A 460 -3.31 -2.21 16.09
N LEU A 461 -3.93 -2.00 17.24
CA LEU A 461 -3.82 -0.71 17.89
C LEU A 461 -2.33 -0.47 18.11
N VAL A 462 -1.85 0.71 17.76
CA VAL A 462 -0.48 1.09 18.07
C VAL A 462 -0.28 0.83 19.55
N PRO A 463 0.53 -0.17 19.95
CA PRO A 463 0.81 -0.35 21.35
C PRO A 463 1.53 0.93 21.79
N LEU A 464 0.90 1.67 22.69
CA LEU A 464 1.63 2.73 23.35
C LEU A 464 2.84 2.07 23.99
N PRO A 465 4.05 2.61 23.79
CA PRO A 465 5.24 2.01 24.33
C PRO A 465 5.06 1.78 25.83
N GLU A 466 5.64 0.71 26.36
CA GLU A 466 5.75 0.49 27.80
C GLU A 466 6.71 1.56 28.40
N THR A 467 6.33 2.81 28.25
CA THR A 467 7.07 3.97 28.76
C THR A 467 6.85 4.18 30.27
N GLY A 468 6.08 3.30 30.92
CA GLY A 468 5.61 3.49 32.28
C GLY A 468 4.46 4.49 32.41
N PHE A 469 3.98 5.09 31.30
CA PHE A 469 2.88 6.03 31.24
C PHE A 469 1.64 5.32 30.68
N SER A 470 0.58 5.26 31.48
CA SER A 470 -0.68 4.66 31.04
C SER A 470 -1.48 5.65 30.18
N PRO A 471 -2.06 5.25 29.02
CA PRO A 471 -2.95 6.08 28.24
C PRO A 471 -4.12 6.60 29.08
N GLY A 472 -4.44 7.90 28.93
CA GLY A 472 -5.59 8.51 29.63
C GLY A 472 -5.40 8.74 31.14
N LYS A 473 -4.21 8.47 31.68
CA LYS A 473 -3.82 8.94 33.00
C LYS A 473 -2.83 10.08 32.85
N LEU A 474 -3.16 11.26 33.37
CA LEU A 474 -2.20 12.32 33.62
C LEU A 474 -1.11 11.74 34.54
N THR A 475 -0.03 11.27 33.96
CA THR A 475 1.17 10.94 34.72
C THR A 475 1.78 12.28 35.05
N ARG A 476 1.51 12.79 36.22
CA ARG A 476 2.35 13.86 36.78
C ARG A 476 3.72 13.24 36.88
N LEU A 477 4.67 13.73 36.10
CA LEU A 477 6.09 13.51 36.38
C LEU A 477 6.24 13.80 37.87
N ALA A 478 6.85 12.86 38.60
CA ALA A 478 7.12 13.05 40.01
C ALA A 478 7.70 14.46 40.15
N VAL A 479 7.10 15.27 41.03
CA VAL A 479 7.56 16.64 41.27
C VAL A 479 9.06 16.54 41.47
N GLN A 480 9.82 17.02 40.47
CA GLN A 480 11.27 17.00 40.54
C GLN A 480 11.67 17.75 41.81
N PRO A 481 12.56 17.19 42.62
CA PRO A 481 13.08 17.91 43.77
C PRO A 481 13.56 19.29 43.31
N ILE A 482 13.24 20.36 44.03
CA ILE A 482 13.59 21.75 43.70
C ILE A 482 15.11 21.88 43.42
N SER A 483 15.94 20.98 43.99
CA SER A 483 17.38 20.87 43.72
C SER A 483 17.75 20.30 42.35
N LYS A 484 16.74 19.83 41.54
CA LYS A 484 16.91 19.30 40.16
C LYS A 484 15.94 20.00 39.20
N THR A 485 15.57 21.24 39.46
CA THR A 485 14.83 22.07 38.49
C THR A 485 15.71 22.20 37.25
N TYR A 486 15.15 21.82 36.08
CA TYR A 486 15.80 22.00 34.78
C TYR A 486 16.12 23.48 34.59
N GLN A 487 17.38 23.87 34.84
CA GLN A 487 17.89 25.14 34.36
C GLN A 487 18.16 25.01 32.87
N ALA A 488 18.22 26.11 32.14
CA ALA A 488 18.61 26.12 30.73
C ALA A 488 19.81 25.19 30.51
N LEU A 489 19.70 24.22 29.61
CA LEU A 489 20.68 23.14 29.38
C LEU A 489 20.84 22.19 30.59
N GLY A 490 19.79 21.88 31.32
CA GLY A 490 19.78 20.89 32.40
C GLY A 490 20.16 19.48 31.94
N ASP A 491 19.78 18.47 32.72
CA ASP A 491 20.15 17.07 32.47
C ASP A 491 19.64 16.46 31.15
N LEU A 492 18.65 17.10 30.47
CA LEU A 492 18.06 16.64 29.19
C LEU A 492 17.95 17.81 28.21
N TRP A 493 18.75 17.78 27.16
CA TRP A 493 18.71 18.78 26.10
C TRP A 493 19.16 18.20 24.75
N LEU A 494 18.76 18.88 23.66
CA LEU A 494 19.05 18.48 22.28
C LEU A 494 20.09 19.41 21.67
N GLU A 495 21.04 18.82 20.95
CA GLU A 495 22.04 19.50 20.13
C GLU A 495 21.92 19.03 18.68
N ILE A 496 21.92 19.96 17.71
CA ILE A 496 22.11 19.66 16.28
C ILE A 496 23.33 20.47 15.82
N PRO A 497 24.54 19.91 15.87
CA PRO A 497 25.78 20.64 15.63
C PRO A 497 25.83 21.34 14.28
N GLY A 498 25.32 20.68 13.21
CA GLY A 498 25.28 21.23 11.85
C GLY A 498 24.41 22.46 11.67
N LEU A 499 23.49 22.72 12.61
CA LEU A 499 22.54 23.82 12.58
C LEU A 499 22.77 24.84 13.71
N GLY A 500 23.67 24.57 14.64
CA GLY A 500 23.90 25.39 15.84
C GLY A 500 22.69 25.42 16.78
N VAL A 501 21.90 24.36 16.81
CA VAL A 501 20.73 24.25 17.69
C VAL A 501 21.17 23.62 19.01
N GLU A 502 20.88 24.30 20.11
CA GLU A 502 21.02 23.80 21.48
C GLU A 502 19.79 24.24 22.26
N SER A 503 18.98 23.30 22.75
CA SER A 503 17.73 23.64 23.44
C SER A 503 17.35 22.58 24.48
N PRO A 504 16.83 22.99 25.65
CA PRO A 504 16.34 22.04 26.65
C PRO A 504 15.10 21.30 26.13
N ILE A 505 14.99 20.02 26.54
CA ILE A 505 13.83 19.18 26.26
C ILE A 505 12.94 19.15 27.49
N ILE A 506 11.64 19.44 27.31
CA ILE A 506 10.64 19.39 28.37
C ILE A 506 9.48 18.48 27.95
N GLY A 507 8.82 17.86 28.92
CA GLY A 507 7.67 16.98 28.66
C GLY A 507 6.44 17.79 28.24
N VAL A 508 5.76 17.34 27.18
CA VAL A 508 4.46 17.85 26.75
C VAL A 508 3.43 16.76 27.02
N PRO A 509 2.53 16.94 28.01
CA PRO A 509 1.55 15.92 28.34
C PRO A 509 0.54 15.74 27.21
N GLN A 510 0.13 14.49 27.00
CA GLN A 510 -0.92 14.15 26.06
C GLN A 510 -2.29 14.55 26.64
N ALA A 511 -3.04 15.37 25.91
CA ALA A 511 -4.42 15.73 26.17
C ALA A 511 -5.39 14.86 25.32
N ASN A 512 -6.71 15.01 25.53
CA ASN A 512 -7.72 14.20 24.83
C ASN A 512 -7.70 14.35 23.29
N ASP A 513 -7.18 15.43 22.76
CA ASP A 513 -7.14 15.84 21.35
C ASP A 513 -5.71 15.95 20.78
N GLY A 514 -4.70 15.48 21.53
CA GLY A 514 -3.28 15.51 21.12
C GLY A 514 -2.39 16.20 22.13
N TRP A 515 -1.42 16.96 21.66
CA TRP A 515 -0.46 17.69 22.49
C TRP A 515 -0.61 19.19 22.25
N ASP A 516 -0.81 19.97 23.32
CA ASP A 516 -0.73 21.43 23.25
C ASP A 516 0.74 21.86 23.35
N VAL A 517 1.28 22.29 22.22
CA VAL A 517 2.68 22.74 22.08
C VAL A 517 2.78 24.28 21.97
N SER A 518 1.68 24.99 22.08
CA SER A 518 1.62 26.46 21.88
C SER A 518 2.45 27.25 22.87
N TRP A 519 2.70 26.68 24.05
CA TRP A 519 3.40 27.31 25.18
C TRP A 519 4.92 27.01 25.23
N LEU A 520 5.47 26.26 24.27
CA LEU A 520 6.86 25.79 24.31
C LEU A 520 7.91 26.89 24.13
N TRP A 521 7.59 27.98 23.47
CA TRP A 521 8.53 29.07 23.17
C TRP A 521 9.86 28.56 22.57
N GLU A 522 10.99 28.90 23.18
CA GLU A 522 12.34 28.47 22.75
C GLU A 522 12.71 27.03 23.15
N GLN A 523 11.79 26.27 23.75
CA GLN A 523 12.04 24.93 24.26
C GLN A 523 11.61 23.87 23.25
N ILE A 524 12.21 22.68 23.35
CA ILE A 524 11.79 21.51 22.59
C ILE A 524 10.90 20.65 23.47
N GLY A 525 9.72 20.30 22.95
CA GLY A 525 8.76 19.44 23.62
C GLY A 525 8.99 17.98 23.32
N TYR A 526 9.15 17.16 24.33
CA TYR A 526 9.02 15.71 24.24
C TYR A 526 7.54 15.34 24.34
N LEU A 527 7.02 14.69 23.31
CA LEU A 527 5.60 14.28 23.25
C LEU A 527 5.38 13.06 24.14
N GLU A 528 4.80 13.24 25.32
CA GLU A 528 4.47 12.15 26.25
C GLU A 528 3.52 11.14 25.56
N GLY A 529 3.81 9.84 25.74
CA GLY A 529 3.14 8.75 25.01
C GLY A 529 3.94 8.20 23.84
N THR A 530 5.00 8.88 23.40
CA THR A 530 6.06 8.31 22.54
C THR A 530 7.18 7.70 23.39
N ALA A 531 8.15 7.01 22.81
CA ALA A 531 9.30 6.50 23.58
C ALA A 531 10.05 7.67 24.22
N PHE A 532 10.56 7.49 25.44
CA PHE A 532 11.37 8.52 26.07
C PHE A 532 12.68 8.70 25.26
N PRO A 533 13.16 9.95 25.03
CA PRO A 533 14.45 10.17 24.39
C PRO A 533 15.54 9.36 25.06
N THR A 534 16.31 8.59 24.29
CA THR A 534 17.34 7.62 24.70
C THR A 534 16.87 6.16 24.92
N TRP A 535 15.56 5.89 24.90
CA TRP A 535 15.04 4.51 25.02
C TRP A 535 14.76 3.88 23.65
N SER A 536 14.56 2.56 23.63
CA SER A 536 14.07 1.86 22.43
C SER A 536 12.69 2.35 22.06
N GLY A 537 12.42 2.49 20.79
CA GLY A 537 11.18 3.01 20.26
C GLY A 537 11.39 4.33 19.52
N ASN A 538 10.29 4.98 19.15
CA ASN A 538 10.30 6.26 18.45
C ASN A 538 9.99 7.41 19.40
N SER A 539 10.96 8.27 19.65
CA SER A 539 10.84 9.45 20.51
C SER A 539 10.42 10.65 19.68
N GLY A 540 9.22 11.19 19.95
CA GLY A 540 8.71 12.38 19.28
C GLY A 540 9.16 13.67 19.98
N LEU A 541 9.88 14.52 19.26
CA LEU A 541 10.27 15.87 19.72
C LEU A 541 9.68 16.93 18.80
N VAL A 542 9.13 17.98 19.36
CA VAL A 542 8.53 19.09 18.64
C VAL A 542 9.16 20.43 19.07
N GLY A 543 9.36 21.31 18.10
CA GLY A 543 9.83 22.67 18.37
C GLY A 543 9.22 23.67 17.39
N HIS A 544 9.08 24.91 17.80
CA HIS A 544 8.58 25.97 16.95
C HIS A 544 9.58 26.33 15.85
N ALA A 545 9.06 26.54 14.61
CA ALA A 545 9.84 27.19 13.56
C ALA A 545 9.91 28.71 13.80
N TYR A 546 8.79 29.30 14.22
CA TYR A 546 8.69 30.72 14.59
C TYR A 546 7.92 30.83 15.90
N LEU A 547 8.38 31.74 16.77
CA LEU A 547 7.70 32.06 18.00
C LEU A 547 6.48 32.97 17.74
N PRO A 548 5.56 33.11 18.71
CA PRO A 548 4.37 33.99 18.56
C PRO A 548 4.68 35.45 18.27
N ASP A 549 5.85 35.94 18.65
CA ASP A 549 6.35 37.29 18.38
C ASP A 549 7.04 37.42 17.00
N GLY A 550 7.16 36.33 16.24
CA GLY A 550 7.78 36.27 14.92
C GLY A 550 9.29 35.97 14.93
N GLU A 551 9.90 35.86 16.10
CA GLU A 551 11.31 35.48 16.22
C GLU A 551 11.53 34.01 15.83
N PRO A 552 12.76 33.61 15.39
CA PRO A 552 13.07 32.24 15.08
C PRO A 552 12.97 31.33 16.31
N GLY A 553 12.19 30.26 16.22
CA GLY A 553 12.11 29.22 17.24
C GLY A 553 13.28 28.21 17.16
N PRO A 554 13.33 27.21 18.07
CA PRO A 554 14.44 26.26 18.16
C PRO A 554 14.61 25.40 16.90
N PHE A 555 13.54 25.21 16.12
CA PHE A 555 13.56 24.45 14.86
C PHE A 555 13.43 25.32 13.61
N ALA A 556 13.70 26.64 13.69
CA ALA A 556 13.65 27.54 12.52
C ALA A 556 14.60 27.12 11.39
N SER A 557 15.78 26.57 11.74
CA SER A 557 16.78 26.10 10.78
C SER A 557 16.63 24.63 10.40
N LEU A 558 15.65 23.89 10.96
CA LEU A 558 15.54 22.42 10.78
C LEU A 558 15.38 22.02 9.30
N GLN A 559 14.79 22.87 8.46
CA GLN A 559 14.71 22.64 7.00
C GLN A 559 16.06 22.57 6.29
N GLN A 560 17.17 22.96 6.93
CA GLN A 560 18.52 22.91 6.38
C GLN A 560 19.25 21.61 6.73
N ILE A 561 18.66 20.75 7.59
CA ILE A 561 19.24 19.47 7.98
C ILE A 561 19.32 18.53 6.77
N ARG A 562 20.31 17.67 6.75
CA ARG A 562 20.57 16.73 5.65
C ARG A 562 20.61 15.30 6.14
N ASN A 563 20.38 14.36 5.24
CA ASN A 563 20.64 12.96 5.52
C ASN A 563 22.09 12.77 5.95
N ALA A 564 22.30 11.89 6.93
CA ALA A 564 23.55 11.61 7.61
C ALA A 564 24.02 12.69 8.60
N ASP A 565 23.36 13.83 8.76
CA ASP A 565 23.64 14.77 9.86
C ASP A 565 23.36 14.10 11.22
N PHE A 566 23.96 14.67 12.27
CA PHE A 566 23.79 14.14 13.61
C PHE A 566 22.87 15.01 14.46
N VAL A 567 22.07 14.34 15.27
CA VAL A 567 21.26 14.90 16.35
C VAL A 567 21.71 14.24 17.64
N ILE A 568 22.00 15.01 18.66
CA ILE A 568 22.55 14.51 19.93
C ILE A 568 21.57 14.85 21.06
N ILE A 569 21.22 13.85 21.84
CA ILE A 569 20.49 14.02 23.09
C ILE A 569 21.49 13.92 24.24
N HIS A 570 21.58 14.98 25.04
CA HIS A 570 22.34 14.98 26.27
C HIS A 570 21.44 14.59 27.43
N ALA A 571 21.77 13.53 28.12
CA ALA A 571 21.02 13.03 29.26
C ALA A 571 21.94 12.31 30.24
N TRP A 572 21.79 12.54 31.54
CA TRP A 572 22.53 11.87 32.61
C TRP A 572 24.07 11.93 32.47
N GLY A 573 24.57 13.04 31.92
CA GLY A 573 25.99 13.24 31.65
C GLY A 573 26.56 12.45 30.46
N GLN A 574 25.70 11.85 29.64
CA GLN A 574 26.06 11.10 28.42
C GLN A 574 25.53 11.80 27.18
N LYS A 575 26.14 11.51 26.03
CA LYS A 575 25.71 11.95 24.70
C LYS A 575 25.14 10.77 23.92
N TYR A 576 23.87 10.83 23.61
CA TYR A 576 23.17 9.84 22.78
C TYR A 576 23.10 10.37 21.36
N THR A 577 23.88 9.81 20.45
CA THR A 577 24.03 10.28 19.08
C THR A 577 23.07 9.54 18.16
N TYR A 578 22.29 10.31 17.38
CA TYR A 578 21.37 9.83 16.35
C TYR A 578 21.83 10.36 15.00
N GLN A 579 21.68 9.56 13.93
CA GLN A 579 21.99 9.96 12.56
C GLN A 579 20.72 10.09 11.74
N VAL A 580 20.54 11.23 11.08
CA VAL A 580 19.39 11.51 10.21
C VAL A 580 19.33 10.50 9.05
N ARG A 581 18.17 9.89 8.85
CA ARG A 581 17.90 8.90 7.80
C ARG A 581 16.83 9.32 6.82
N SER A 582 15.84 10.11 7.25
CA SER A 582 14.81 10.63 6.35
C SER A 582 14.33 12.00 6.76
N ILE A 583 13.94 12.78 5.75
CA ILE A 583 13.37 14.12 5.89
C ILE A 583 12.13 14.15 5.00
N SER A 584 10.99 14.49 5.56
CA SER A 584 9.72 14.47 4.84
C SER A 584 8.81 15.64 5.24
N HIS A 585 7.90 16.02 4.35
CA HIS A 585 6.86 16.98 4.62
C HIS A 585 5.52 16.25 4.69
N VAL A 586 4.81 16.39 5.78
CA VAL A 586 3.56 15.66 6.01
C VAL A 586 2.42 16.62 6.35
N ASN A 587 1.18 16.17 6.15
CA ASN A 587 0.00 16.88 6.59
C ASN A 587 0.00 17.02 8.13
N PRO A 588 -0.43 18.16 8.71
CA PRO A 588 -0.49 18.33 10.16
C PRO A 588 -1.27 17.27 10.93
N SER A 589 -2.22 16.62 10.31
CA SER A 589 -3.02 15.53 10.91
C SER A 589 -2.33 14.16 10.94
N ARG A 590 -1.16 14.01 10.30
CA ARG A 590 -0.43 12.74 10.28
C ARG A 590 0.32 12.51 11.59
N LEU A 591 -0.18 11.57 12.38
CA LEU A 591 0.43 11.15 13.65
C LEU A 591 1.22 9.83 13.55
N ASP A 592 1.12 9.13 12.43
CA ASP A 592 1.84 7.86 12.17
C ASP A 592 3.36 7.99 12.16
N VAL A 593 3.88 9.20 11.91
CA VAL A 593 5.31 9.53 12.07
C VAL A 593 5.79 9.35 13.52
N LEU A 594 4.88 9.24 14.48
CA LEU A 594 5.13 9.02 15.90
C LEU A 594 4.91 7.55 16.32
N ASN A 595 4.58 6.65 15.39
CA ASN A 595 4.39 5.24 15.70
C ASN A 595 5.63 4.66 16.39
N HIS A 596 5.37 3.73 17.31
CA HIS A 596 6.44 3.00 17.99
C HIS A 596 7.21 2.12 17.01
N GLU A 597 8.52 1.99 17.25
CA GLU A 597 9.40 1.14 16.44
C GLU A 597 10.32 0.33 17.33
N ASP A 598 10.80 -0.81 16.85
CA ASP A 598 11.68 -1.70 17.62
C ASP A 598 13.10 -1.14 17.82
N LYS A 599 13.52 -0.23 16.94
CA LYS A 599 14.80 0.46 17.02
C LYS A 599 14.64 1.83 17.70
N SER A 600 15.69 2.34 18.31
CA SER A 600 15.69 3.68 18.90
C SER A 600 15.72 4.74 17.81
N TRP A 601 14.54 5.28 17.50
CA TRP A 601 14.34 6.40 16.58
C TRP A 601 14.09 7.70 17.33
N LEU A 602 14.51 8.79 16.71
CA LEU A 602 14.21 10.15 17.13
C LEU A 602 13.50 10.85 15.97
N THR A 603 12.29 11.34 16.23
CA THR A 603 11.47 12.05 15.25
C THR A 603 11.32 13.51 15.67
N LEU A 604 11.94 14.42 14.92
CA LEU A 604 11.84 15.86 15.13
C LEU A 604 10.73 16.44 14.24
N ILE A 605 9.85 17.26 14.79
CA ILE A 605 8.69 17.82 14.10
C ILE A 605 8.66 19.33 14.27
N THR A 606 8.46 20.04 13.17
CA THR A 606 8.20 21.49 13.19
C THR A 606 7.18 21.90 12.14
N CYS A 607 6.68 23.12 12.23
CA CYS A 607 5.76 23.71 11.26
C CYS A 607 6.51 24.07 9.96
N ASP A 608 5.86 23.87 8.81
CA ASP A 608 6.39 24.23 7.50
C ASP A 608 5.29 24.75 6.56
N GLY A 609 5.69 25.58 5.57
CA GLY A 609 4.77 26.08 4.56
C GLY A 609 3.73 27.06 5.12
N TYR A 610 4.16 28.14 5.77
CA TYR A 610 3.26 29.21 6.23
C TYR A 610 2.55 29.87 5.06
N ASN A 611 1.22 29.90 5.10
CA ASN A 611 0.38 30.60 4.14
C ASN A 611 -0.10 31.91 4.75
N SER A 612 0.38 33.04 4.22
CA SER A 612 0.04 34.36 4.72
C SER A 612 -1.42 34.82 4.45
N ILE A 613 -2.14 34.10 3.58
CA ILE A 613 -3.55 34.40 3.29
C ILE A 613 -4.46 33.70 4.32
N THR A 614 -4.14 32.46 4.67
CA THR A 614 -4.92 31.70 5.66
C THR A 614 -4.37 31.78 7.07
N GLU A 615 -3.21 32.42 7.25
CA GLU A 615 -2.45 32.51 8.51
C GLU A 615 -2.20 31.14 9.17
N GLN A 616 -2.01 30.10 8.35
CA GLN A 616 -1.81 28.74 8.82
C GLN A 616 -0.60 28.08 8.17
N PHE A 617 0.03 27.17 8.92
CA PHE A 617 1.05 26.28 8.38
C PHE A 617 0.38 25.08 7.70
N GLN A 618 0.70 24.85 6.43
CA GLN A 618 0.07 23.83 5.61
C GLN A 618 0.64 22.44 5.85
N ARG A 619 1.89 22.35 6.31
CA ARG A 619 2.64 21.08 6.45
C ARG A 619 3.39 21.04 7.78
N ARG A 620 3.88 19.84 8.09
CA ARG A 620 4.90 19.60 9.11
C ARG A 620 6.16 19.07 8.44
N LEU A 621 7.32 19.64 8.77
CA LEU A 621 8.60 19.04 8.47
C LEU A 621 8.89 17.99 9.53
N VAL A 622 9.17 16.78 9.09
CA VAL A 622 9.49 15.63 9.93
C VAL A 622 10.88 15.13 9.56
N VAL A 623 11.76 15.10 10.55
CA VAL A 623 13.12 14.58 10.42
C VAL A 623 13.25 13.35 11.30
N ARG A 624 13.64 12.21 10.72
CA ARG A 624 13.83 10.98 11.48
C ARG A 624 15.30 10.59 11.52
N ALA A 625 15.79 10.34 12.72
CA ALA A 625 17.15 9.95 12.98
C ALA A 625 17.20 8.64 13.78
N ILE A 626 18.12 7.76 13.45
CA ILE A 626 18.33 6.49 14.13
C ILE A 626 19.50 6.58 15.10
N PHE A 627 19.37 5.93 16.25
CA PHE A 627 20.43 5.84 17.24
C PHE A 627 21.67 5.14 16.69
N VAL A 628 22.87 5.73 16.94
CA VAL A 628 24.16 5.20 16.45
C VAL A 628 25.20 5.00 17.54
N GLY A 629 25.07 5.63 18.71
CA GLY A 629 26.03 5.44 19.80
C GLY A 629 25.82 6.32 21.03
N ILE A 630 26.52 5.97 22.12
CA ILE A 630 26.60 6.71 23.40
C ILE A 630 28.03 7.07 23.66
N GLU A 631 28.28 8.33 24.08
CA GLU A 631 29.59 8.83 24.57
C GLU A 631 29.48 9.42 25.99
#